data_b599a5224dd1031d729f6e8d083b0a65
#
_entry.id   b599a5224dd1031d729f6e8d083b0a65
#
_cell.length_a   1.000
_cell.length_b   1.000
_cell.length_c   1.000
_cell.angle_alpha   90.00
_cell.angle_beta   90.00
_cell.angle_gamma   90.00
#
_symmetry.space_group_name_H-M   'P 1'
#
loop_
_entity.id
_entity.type
_entity.pdbx_description
1 polymer ?
#
loop_
_entity_poly.entity_id
_entity_poly.type
_entity_poly.pdbx_seq_one_letter_code
_entity_poly.pdbx_strand_id
1 'polypeptide(L)'
;MEYSAAPVDLDVVRRYRLDRLRREMRKRDVAGLLLLDPINTRYATDATNMQVWCTHYETRCVLVMLEGPVVLFDYANHPHLVEGLPTVDEYRVMSTFYYFAAGPDVEEDARRFGDEISDLMRRHGGGNRRIAVDRLSHLGIDGLRANQLEVGDALPITEHARAIKSPEEVALMRASLAVCEAGCRAMQEALQPGITENALWAKLHETNIALGGEWIETRLLSSGPRTNPWFRECSMRKIEAGDLVCFDTDLIGPYGYCSDISRSWLTSGKPTDEQRRLYATAYAQIRHNMEILKPGMSFREVAEKSWPIPDEFLAHRYSVMIHGVGLADEYPSIKYRPDFDARGYDGILEPGMTLCVESFTGAAGGREGVKLEEEVLITETGVEVLSKYPFETQLL
;
A
#
# COMPACT_ATOMS: atom_id res chain seq x y z
N MET A 1 23.32 13.16 2.05
CA MET A 1 23.51 12.35 0.83
C MET A 1 22.54 12.89 -0.19
N GLU A 2 23.04 13.43 -1.31
CA GLU A 2 22.15 13.78 -2.42
C GLU A 2 21.61 12.49 -3.02
N TYR A 3 20.32 12.36 -3.01
CA TYR A 3 19.59 11.24 -3.59
C TYR A 3 19.52 11.45 -5.09
N SER A 4 20.50 10.98 -5.83
CA SER A 4 20.49 10.95 -7.29
C SER A 4 19.82 9.66 -7.77
N ALA A 5 18.48 9.62 -7.69
CA ALA A 5 17.74 8.72 -8.56
C ALA A 5 17.97 9.18 -10.00
N ALA A 6 18.18 8.26 -10.93
CA ALA A 6 18.14 8.62 -12.36
C ALA A 6 16.82 9.36 -12.64
N PRO A 7 16.83 10.46 -13.40
CA PRO A 7 15.63 11.23 -13.63
C PRO A 7 14.58 10.34 -14.33
N VAL A 8 13.50 10.05 -13.62
CA VAL A 8 12.35 9.33 -14.16
C VAL A 8 11.43 10.33 -14.83
N ASP A 9 11.02 10.04 -16.05
CA ASP A 9 9.97 10.83 -16.72
C ASP A 9 8.62 10.49 -16.13
N LEU A 10 8.12 11.37 -15.25
CA LEU A 10 6.83 11.19 -14.58
C LEU A 10 5.64 11.16 -15.56
N ASP A 11 5.75 11.77 -16.73
CA ASP A 11 4.68 11.76 -17.72
C ASP A 11 4.55 10.37 -18.38
N VAL A 12 5.65 9.63 -18.48
CA VAL A 12 5.62 8.22 -18.89
C VAL A 12 4.87 7.39 -17.85
N VAL A 13 5.19 7.57 -16.57
CA VAL A 13 4.50 6.88 -15.47
C VAL A 13 3.00 7.18 -15.46
N ARG A 14 2.61 8.45 -15.54
CA ARG A 14 1.20 8.90 -15.54
C ARG A 14 0.41 8.28 -16.68
N ARG A 15 0.95 8.31 -17.90
CA ARG A 15 0.31 7.69 -19.07
C ARG A 15 0.21 6.19 -18.93
N TYR A 16 1.26 5.51 -18.48
CA TYR A 16 1.23 4.07 -18.23
C TYR A 16 0.10 3.68 -17.27
N ARG A 17 0.00 4.36 -16.12
CA ARG A 17 -1.04 4.10 -15.10
C ARG A 17 -2.45 4.28 -15.67
N LEU A 18 -2.69 5.37 -16.41
CA LEU A 18 -3.98 5.61 -17.05
C LEU A 18 -4.32 4.52 -18.08
N ASP A 19 -3.34 4.10 -18.88
CA ASP A 19 -3.53 3.01 -19.85
C ASP A 19 -3.83 1.67 -19.16
N ARG A 20 -3.21 1.41 -18.00
CA ARG A 20 -3.52 0.24 -17.16
C ARG A 20 -4.98 0.27 -16.69
N LEU A 21 -5.46 1.39 -16.16
CA LEU A 21 -6.86 1.54 -15.74
C LEU A 21 -7.82 1.28 -16.92
N ARG A 22 -7.60 1.94 -18.06
CA ARG A 22 -8.45 1.76 -19.24
C ARG A 22 -8.42 0.34 -19.78
N ARG A 23 -7.30 -0.38 -19.68
CA ARG A 23 -7.21 -1.80 -20.02
C ARG A 23 -8.11 -2.65 -19.12
N GLU A 24 -8.08 -2.43 -17.82
CA GLU A 24 -8.89 -3.17 -16.85
C GLU A 24 -10.38 -2.81 -16.95
N MET A 25 -10.72 -1.55 -17.23
CA MET A 25 -12.08 -1.12 -17.55
C MET A 25 -12.63 -1.85 -18.78
N ARG A 26 -11.81 -1.96 -19.85
CA ARG A 26 -12.20 -2.62 -21.10
C ARG A 26 -12.48 -4.11 -20.89
N LYS A 27 -11.66 -4.80 -20.10
CA LYS A 27 -11.88 -6.22 -19.76
C LYS A 27 -13.21 -6.47 -19.03
N ARG A 28 -13.70 -5.46 -18.29
CA ARG A 28 -14.91 -5.55 -17.47
C ARG A 28 -16.11 -4.84 -18.08
N ASP A 29 -15.94 -4.28 -19.27
CA ASP A 29 -16.96 -3.55 -20.02
C ASP A 29 -17.58 -2.40 -19.21
N VAL A 30 -16.73 -1.59 -18.56
CA VAL A 30 -17.08 -0.43 -17.76
C VAL A 30 -16.76 0.84 -18.55
N ALA A 31 -17.72 1.74 -18.71
CA ALA A 31 -17.55 2.97 -19.49
C ALA A 31 -16.96 4.14 -18.70
N GLY A 32 -17.21 4.18 -17.39
CA GLY A 32 -16.70 5.20 -16.48
C GLY A 32 -16.12 4.59 -15.21
N LEU A 33 -15.02 5.15 -14.72
CA LEU A 33 -14.39 4.78 -13.46
C LEU A 33 -14.34 6.03 -12.58
N LEU A 34 -15.10 6.02 -11.49
CA LEU A 34 -15.19 7.13 -10.55
C LEU A 34 -14.39 6.78 -9.29
N LEU A 35 -13.32 7.51 -9.06
CA LEU A 35 -12.36 7.25 -8.00
C LEU A 35 -12.35 8.40 -7.00
N LEU A 36 -12.59 8.08 -5.74
CA LEU A 36 -12.58 9.01 -4.61
C LEU A 36 -11.50 8.64 -3.59
N ASP A 37 -11.03 7.40 -3.61
CA ASP A 37 -9.88 7.00 -2.80
C ASP A 37 -8.65 7.80 -3.23
N PRO A 38 -7.90 8.44 -2.29
CA PRO A 38 -6.74 9.26 -2.62
C PRO A 38 -5.64 8.49 -3.37
N ILE A 39 -5.44 7.21 -3.07
CA ILE A 39 -4.44 6.37 -3.74
C ILE A 39 -4.86 6.13 -5.20
N ASN A 40 -6.13 5.78 -5.42
CA ASN A 40 -6.65 5.55 -6.77
C ASN A 40 -6.74 6.83 -7.60
N THR A 41 -7.12 7.97 -6.97
CA THR A 41 -7.09 9.30 -7.60
C THR A 41 -5.67 9.65 -8.03
N ARG A 42 -4.68 9.44 -7.16
CA ARG A 42 -3.26 9.62 -7.48
C ARG A 42 -2.81 8.69 -8.61
N TYR A 43 -3.19 7.41 -8.57
CA TYR A 43 -2.82 6.48 -9.63
C TYR A 43 -3.34 6.92 -10.99
N ALA A 44 -4.57 7.44 -11.06
CA ALA A 44 -5.18 7.89 -12.32
C ALA A 44 -4.58 9.20 -12.85
N THR A 45 -4.19 10.12 -11.96
CA THR A 45 -3.92 11.53 -12.35
C THR A 45 -2.60 12.08 -11.83
N ASP A 46 -2.02 11.48 -10.81
CA ASP A 46 -0.93 12.02 -9.98
C ASP A 46 -1.31 13.30 -9.20
N ALA A 47 -2.60 13.65 -9.16
CA ALA A 47 -3.08 14.73 -8.31
C ALA A 47 -2.96 14.31 -6.83
N THR A 48 -2.20 15.10 -6.07
CA THR A 48 -1.97 14.91 -4.64
C THR A 48 -2.20 16.23 -3.93
N ASN A 49 -2.89 16.26 -2.90
CA ASN A 49 -3.05 17.38 -1.99
C ASN A 49 -3.98 16.94 -0.88
N MET A 50 -3.62 17.18 0.36
CA MET A 50 -4.45 16.84 1.50
C MET A 50 -4.89 15.35 1.50
N GLN A 51 -3.98 14.43 1.13
CA GLN A 51 -4.30 13.00 0.98
C GLN A 51 -5.00 12.41 2.21
N VAL A 52 -4.47 12.63 3.40
CA VAL A 52 -5.06 12.14 4.65
C VAL A 52 -6.45 12.76 4.91
N TRP A 53 -6.62 14.05 4.62
CA TRP A 53 -7.93 14.71 4.73
C TRP A 53 -8.97 14.08 3.78
N CYS A 54 -8.58 13.79 2.56
CA CYS A 54 -9.44 13.15 1.55
C CYS A 54 -9.83 11.70 1.92
N THR A 55 -9.17 11.09 2.91
CA THR A 55 -9.65 9.81 3.45
C THR A 55 -10.87 9.96 4.35
N HIS A 56 -11.17 11.15 4.88
CA HIS A 56 -12.30 11.40 5.77
C HIS A 56 -13.53 11.90 5.03
N TYR A 57 -13.32 12.68 3.97
CA TYR A 57 -14.40 13.39 3.28
C TYR A 57 -14.30 13.27 1.76
N GLU A 58 -15.44 13.22 1.11
CA GLU A 58 -15.59 13.17 -0.35
C GLU A 58 -15.36 14.57 -0.95
N THR A 59 -14.11 15.02 -0.91
CA THR A 59 -13.71 16.38 -1.33
C THR A 59 -13.07 16.44 -2.69
N ARG A 60 -12.61 15.30 -3.18
CA ARG A 60 -11.98 15.12 -4.49
C ARG A 60 -12.44 13.83 -5.11
N CYS A 61 -12.63 13.82 -6.41
CA CYS A 61 -12.77 12.59 -7.18
C CYS A 61 -12.28 12.79 -8.61
N VAL A 62 -12.00 11.68 -9.28
CA VAL A 62 -11.71 11.66 -10.71
C VAL A 62 -12.66 10.72 -11.42
N LEU A 63 -13.24 11.19 -12.52
CA LEU A 63 -13.97 10.35 -13.47
C LEU A 63 -13.06 10.06 -14.66
N VAL A 64 -12.63 8.82 -14.80
CA VAL A 64 -11.89 8.34 -15.96
C VAL A 64 -12.91 7.73 -16.94
N MET A 65 -13.05 8.32 -18.12
CA MET A 65 -13.85 7.70 -19.19
C MET A 65 -13.01 6.69 -19.95
N LEU A 66 -13.60 5.54 -20.31
CA LEU A 66 -12.92 4.50 -21.09
C LEU A 66 -12.41 5.06 -22.43
N GLU A 67 -13.33 5.70 -23.15
CA GLU A 67 -13.03 6.40 -24.41
C GLU A 67 -13.50 7.86 -24.26
N GLY A 68 -12.63 8.73 -23.72
CA GLY A 68 -13.00 10.11 -23.45
C GLY A 68 -12.11 10.78 -22.40
N PRO A 69 -12.57 11.90 -21.82
CA PRO A 69 -11.76 12.70 -20.91
C PRO A 69 -11.57 12.04 -19.56
N VAL A 70 -10.49 12.47 -18.90
CA VAL A 70 -10.27 12.34 -17.47
C VAL A 70 -10.67 13.66 -16.83
N VAL A 71 -11.70 13.64 -16.00
CA VAL A 71 -12.26 14.84 -15.36
C VAL A 71 -11.93 14.77 -13.86
N LEU A 72 -11.13 15.71 -13.37
CA LEU A 72 -10.86 15.85 -11.95
C LEU A 72 -11.82 16.86 -11.33
N PHE A 73 -12.49 16.44 -10.28
CA PHE A 73 -13.33 17.28 -9.41
C PHE A 73 -12.57 17.58 -8.12
N ASP A 74 -12.42 18.87 -7.80
CA ASP A 74 -11.68 19.33 -6.65
C ASP A 74 -12.24 20.64 -6.09
N TYR A 75 -11.53 21.28 -5.18
CA TYR A 75 -11.94 22.50 -4.52
C TYR A 75 -12.14 23.67 -5.50
N ALA A 76 -13.08 24.55 -5.18
CA ALA A 76 -13.27 25.80 -5.95
C ALA A 76 -12.00 26.66 -5.95
N ASN A 77 -11.73 27.32 -7.09
CA ASN A 77 -10.62 28.27 -7.26
C ASN A 77 -9.19 27.71 -7.13
N HIS A 78 -9.01 26.39 -7.30
CA HIS A 78 -7.70 25.73 -7.20
C HIS A 78 -7.26 24.97 -8.46
N PRO A 79 -7.49 25.47 -9.70
CA PRO A 79 -7.09 24.77 -10.92
C PRO A 79 -5.57 24.60 -11.04
N HIS A 80 -4.79 25.42 -10.32
CA HIS A 80 -3.32 25.30 -10.28
C HIS A 80 -2.84 23.96 -9.71
N LEU A 81 -3.68 23.23 -8.97
CA LEU A 81 -3.33 21.91 -8.42
C LEU A 81 -3.24 20.82 -9.49
N VAL A 82 -3.72 21.06 -10.69
CA VAL A 82 -3.66 20.14 -11.83
C VAL A 82 -2.78 20.65 -12.97
N GLU A 83 -2.17 21.82 -12.81
CA GLU A 83 -1.24 22.35 -13.81
C GLU A 83 -0.05 21.40 -14.00
N GLY A 84 0.22 21.04 -15.26
CA GLY A 84 1.29 20.11 -15.61
C GLY A 84 0.96 18.63 -15.39
N LEU A 85 -0.30 18.26 -15.15
CA LEU A 85 -0.75 16.88 -15.11
C LEU A 85 -1.33 16.44 -16.47
N PRO A 86 -0.56 15.74 -17.33
CA PRO A 86 -0.95 15.48 -18.71
C PRO A 86 -2.09 14.46 -18.85
N THR A 87 -2.49 13.83 -17.74
CA THR A 87 -3.56 12.85 -17.68
C THR A 87 -4.90 13.47 -17.21
N VAL A 88 -4.96 14.76 -16.93
CA VAL A 88 -6.18 15.47 -16.57
C VAL A 88 -6.60 16.35 -17.74
N ASP A 89 -7.74 16.03 -18.35
CA ASP A 89 -8.28 16.78 -19.49
C ASP A 89 -9.16 17.95 -19.05
N GLU A 90 -9.85 17.82 -17.92
CA GLU A 90 -10.80 18.82 -17.42
C GLU A 90 -10.76 18.90 -15.90
N TYR A 91 -10.76 20.13 -15.37
CA TYR A 91 -10.94 20.43 -13.95
C TYR A 91 -12.35 20.96 -13.70
N ARG A 92 -13.01 20.41 -12.67
CA ARG A 92 -14.33 20.88 -12.21
C ARG A 92 -14.34 21.11 -10.72
N VAL A 93 -15.25 21.98 -10.27
CA VAL A 93 -15.51 22.15 -8.85
C VAL A 93 -16.39 21.01 -8.36
N MET A 94 -15.97 20.33 -7.29
CA MET A 94 -16.72 19.24 -6.67
C MET A 94 -18.01 19.76 -6.03
N SER A 95 -19.17 19.19 -6.37
CA SER A 95 -20.37 19.31 -5.56
C SER A 95 -20.18 18.50 -4.28
N THR A 96 -20.03 19.17 -3.15
CA THR A 96 -19.71 18.51 -1.87
C THR A 96 -20.99 18.08 -1.16
N PHE A 97 -21.10 16.78 -0.86
CA PHE A 97 -22.28 16.19 -0.21
C PHE A 97 -21.93 15.44 1.10
N TYR A 98 -20.94 15.94 1.82
CA TYR A 98 -20.68 15.52 3.20
C TYR A 98 -21.14 16.58 4.18
N TYR A 99 -21.75 16.15 5.29
CA TYR A 99 -22.48 17.03 6.20
C TYR A 99 -21.67 18.20 6.76
N PHE A 100 -20.37 18.02 6.98
CA PHE A 100 -19.49 19.08 7.47
C PHE A 100 -19.48 20.32 6.54
N ALA A 101 -19.57 20.13 5.24
CA ALA A 101 -19.53 21.22 4.27
C ALA A 101 -20.94 21.65 3.79
N ALA A 102 -21.82 20.70 3.51
CA ALA A 102 -23.14 20.95 2.93
C ALA A 102 -24.25 21.15 3.97
N GLY A 103 -24.02 20.75 5.24
CA GLY A 103 -25.06 20.84 6.26
C GLY A 103 -26.33 20.08 5.85
N PRO A 104 -27.52 20.69 6.00
CA PRO A 104 -28.79 20.04 5.66
C PRO A 104 -29.01 19.81 4.15
N ASP A 105 -28.21 20.44 3.28
CA ASP A 105 -28.38 20.37 1.83
C ASP A 105 -27.69 19.17 1.17
N VAL A 106 -27.15 18.26 1.98
CA VAL A 106 -26.38 17.08 1.53
C VAL A 106 -27.09 16.24 0.48
N GLU A 107 -28.42 16.04 0.59
CA GLU A 107 -29.18 15.22 -0.35
C GLU A 107 -29.32 15.92 -1.71
N GLU A 108 -29.50 17.25 -1.70
CA GLU A 108 -29.57 18.02 -2.92
C GLU A 108 -28.21 18.09 -3.62
N ASP A 109 -27.14 18.28 -2.87
CA ASP A 109 -25.79 18.29 -3.41
C ASP A 109 -25.37 16.92 -3.96
N ALA A 110 -25.75 15.82 -3.30
CA ALA A 110 -25.53 14.47 -3.81
C ALA A 110 -26.30 14.22 -5.14
N ARG A 111 -27.53 14.75 -5.24
CA ARG A 111 -28.29 14.66 -6.49
C ARG A 111 -27.61 15.46 -7.62
N ARG A 112 -27.17 16.69 -7.34
CA ARG A 112 -26.44 17.51 -8.32
C ARG A 112 -25.15 16.80 -8.78
N PHE A 113 -24.43 16.20 -7.87
CA PHE A 113 -23.26 15.38 -8.19
C PHE A 113 -23.62 14.21 -9.12
N GLY A 114 -24.68 13.47 -8.78
CA GLY A 114 -25.18 12.36 -9.61
C GLY A 114 -25.58 12.80 -11.02
N ASP A 115 -26.25 13.96 -11.13
CA ASP A 115 -26.64 14.54 -12.41
C ASP A 115 -25.43 14.93 -13.27
N GLU A 116 -24.38 15.49 -12.66
CA GLU A 116 -23.16 15.89 -13.35
C GLU A 116 -22.37 14.69 -13.86
N ILE A 117 -22.19 13.66 -13.04
CA ILE A 117 -21.53 12.41 -13.45
C ILE A 117 -22.32 11.74 -14.57
N SER A 118 -23.65 11.69 -14.45
CA SER A 118 -24.52 11.09 -15.47
C SER A 118 -24.45 11.83 -16.81
N ASP A 119 -24.33 13.16 -16.78
CA ASP A 119 -24.18 13.97 -18.00
C ASP A 119 -22.88 13.61 -18.74
N LEU A 120 -21.75 13.45 -18.01
CA LEU A 120 -20.49 13.00 -18.58
C LEU A 120 -20.57 11.57 -19.13
N MET A 121 -21.20 10.66 -18.39
CA MET A 121 -21.43 9.28 -18.84
C MET A 121 -22.28 9.25 -20.13
N ARG A 122 -23.31 10.06 -20.22
CA ARG A 122 -24.17 10.16 -21.42
C ARG A 122 -23.40 10.69 -22.64
N ARG A 123 -22.52 11.68 -22.43
CA ARG A 123 -21.73 12.28 -23.53
C ARG A 123 -20.62 11.37 -24.02
N HIS A 124 -19.97 10.63 -23.13
CA HIS A 124 -18.73 9.91 -23.43
C HIS A 124 -18.82 8.38 -23.26
N GLY A 125 -19.89 7.85 -22.68
CA GLY A 125 -20.04 6.42 -22.42
C GLY A 125 -20.48 5.56 -23.60
N GLY A 126 -20.75 6.16 -24.78
CA GLY A 126 -21.16 5.40 -25.97
C GLY A 126 -22.47 4.61 -25.80
N GLY A 127 -23.34 5.01 -24.88
CA GLY A 127 -24.55 4.29 -24.51
C GLY A 127 -24.38 3.25 -23.39
N ASN A 128 -23.15 2.90 -23.03
CA ASN A 128 -22.89 2.04 -21.89
C ASN A 128 -23.07 2.86 -20.58
N ARG A 129 -23.87 2.33 -19.65
CA ARG A 129 -24.24 2.98 -18.40
C ARG A 129 -23.53 2.41 -17.18
N ARG A 130 -22.61 1.47 -17.37
CA ARG A 130 -21.82 0.86 -16.29
C ARG A 130 -20.71 1.80 -15.85
N ILE A 131 -20.78 2.19 -14.58
CA ILE A 131 -19.78 2.97 -13.88
C ILE A 131 -19.26 2.16 -12.68
N ALA A 132 -17.95 2.08 -12.51
CA ALA A 132 -17.36 1.48 -11.34
C ALA A 132 -16.89 2.57 -10.37
N VAL A 133 -17.10 2.35 -9.07
CA VAL A 133 -16.82 3.32 -8.01
C VAL A 133 -16.02 2.62 -6.90
N ASP A 134 -14.95 3.23 -6.43
CA ASP A 134 -14.10 2.64 -5.39
C ASP A 134 -14.62 2.95 -3.97
N ARG A 135 -15.03 4.17 -3.75
CA ARG A 135 -15.48 4.64 -2.46
C ARG A 135 -16.46 5.80 -2.64
N LEU A 136 -17.66 5.63 -2.11
CA LEU A 136 -18.69 6.66 -2.19
C LEU A 136 -19.73 6.43 -1.08
N SER A 137 -20.20 7.50 -0.44
CA SER A 137 -21.30 7.42 0.51
C SER A 137 -22.58 6.92 -0.16
N HIS A 138 -23.53 6.45 0.67
CA HIS A 138 -24.83 5.99 0.17
C HIS A 138 -25.58 7.10 -0.60
N LEU A 139 -25.48 8.35 -0.17
CA LEU A 139 -26.11 9.48 -0.87
C LEU A 139 -25.56 9.67 -2.28
N GLY A 140 -24.24 9.59 -2.44
CA GLY A 140 -23.60 9.64 -3.75
C GLY A 140 -24.01 8.46 -4.64
N ILE A 141 -24.05 7.25 -4.11
CA ILE A 141 -24.52 6.04 -4.82
C ILE A 141 -25.97 6.21 -5.27
N ASP A 142 -26.85 6.73 -4.39
CA ASP A 142 -28.26 6.96 -4.71
C ASP A 142 -28.41 8.04 -5.79
N GLY A 143 -27.60 9.11 -5.76
CA GLY A 143 -27.54 10.12 -6.80
C GLY A 143 -27.18 9.54 -8.19
N LEU A 144 -26.19 8.62 -8.24
CA LEU A 144 -25.84 7.93 -9.48
C LEU A 144 -26.97 7.01 -9.98
N ARG A 145 -27.56 6.22 -9.08
CA ARG A 145 -28.65 5.27 -9.41
C ARG A 145 -29.94 5.98 -9.84
N ALA A 146 -30.27 7.12 -9.23
CA ALA A 146 -31.41 7.94 -9.64
C ALA A 146 -31.31 8.37 -11.12
N ASN A 147 -30.09 8.53 -11.61
CA ASN A 147 -29.78 8.79 -13.01
C ASN A 147 -29.64 7.51 -13.86
N GLN A 148 -30.10 6.37 -13.31
CA GLN A 148 -30.11 5.07 -13.97
C GLN A 148 -28.71 4.56 -14.38
N LEU A 149 -27.63 4.98 -13.72
CA LEU A 149 -26.32 4.39 -13.89
C LEU A 149 -26.26 3.01 -13.20
N GLU A 150 -25.57 2.08 -13.83
CA GLU A 150 -25.31 0.74 -13.29
C GLU A 150 -23.99 0.80 -12.50
N VAL A 151 -24.12 0.97 -11.18
CA VAL A 151 -22.98 1.19 -10.30
C VAL A 151 -22.38 -0.16 -9.86
N GLY A 152 -21.12 -0.37 -10.19
CA GLY A 152 -20.30 -1.52 -9.79
C GLY A 152 -19.12 -1.13 -8.93
N ASP A 153 -18.34 -2.13 -8.47
CA ASP A 153 -17.14 -1.97 -7.67
C ASP A 153 -15.92 -1.68 -8.56
N ALA A 154 -15.15 -0.64 -8.22
CA ALA A 154 -13.92 -0.28 -8.92
C ALA A 154 -12.67 -1.03 -8.42
N LEU A 155 -12.69 -1.59 -7.21
CA LEU A 155 -11.50 -2.22 -6.63
C LEU A 155 -10.90 -3.32 -7.53
N PRO A 156 -11.69 -4.21 -8.18
CA PRO A 156 -11.10 -5.16 -9.13
C PRO A 156 -10.39 -4.52 -10.33
N ILE A 157 -10.77 -3.27 -10.71
CA ILE A 157 -10.11 -2.53 -11.78
C ILE A 157 -8.81 -1.92 -11.27
N THR A 158 -8.87 -1.20 -10.16
CA THR A 158 -7.73 -0.45 -9.61
C THR A 158 -6.64 -1.39 -9.11
N GLU A 159 -7.00 -2.45 -8.39
CA GLU A 159 -6.06 -3.44 -7.87
C GLU A 159 -5.30 -4.16 -9.00
N HIS A 160 -6.01 -4.66 -10.01
CA HIS A 160 -5.34 -5.29 -11.15
C HIS A 160 -4.57 -4.29 -12.03
N ALA A 161 -4.97 -3.02 -12.08
CA ALA A 161 -4.21 -2.00 -12.79
C ALA A 161 -2.87 -1.74 -12.08
N ARG A 162 -2.89 -1.58 -10.75
CA ARG A 162 -1.70 -1.30 -9.93
C ARG A 162 -0.75 -2.49 -9.80
N ALA A 163 -1.27 -3.73 -9.87
CA ALA A 163 -0.48 -4.95 -9.63
C ALA A 163 0.79 -5.05 -10.50
N ILE A 164 0.77 -4.56 -11.73
CA ILE A 164 1.90 -4.66 -12.67
C ILE A 164 2.55 -3.28 -12.84
N LYS A 165 3.76 -3.13 -12.37
CA LYS A 165 4.55 -1.91 -12.42
C LYS A 165 5.33 -1.77 -13.72
N SER A 166 5.46 -0.54 -14.22
CA SER A 166 6.43 -0.23 -15.27
C SER A 166 7.85 -0.16 -14.70
N PRO A 167 8.88 -0.23 -15.56
CA PRO A 167 10.26 -0.02 -15.11
C PRO A 167 10.48 1.32 -14.41
N GLU A 168 9.78 2.37 -14.86
CA GLU A 168 9.83 3.71 -14.25
C GLU A 168 9.19 3.71 -12.86
N GLU A 169 8.06 3.02 -12.66
CA GLU A 169 7.45 2.86 -11.35
C GLU A 169 8.38 2.11 -10.39
N VAL A 170 9.01 1.02 -10.84
CA VAL A 170 10.02 0.28 -10.05
C VAL A 170 11.20 1.19 -9.67
N ALA A 171 11.63 2.10 -10.55
CA ALA A 171 12.68 3.06 -10.22
C ALA A 171 12.24 4.05 -9.12
N LEU A 172 10.97 4.50 -9.13
CA LEU A 172 10.41 5.34 -8.07
C LEU A 172 10.27 4.58 -6.75
N MET A 173 9.86 3.30 -6.79
CA MET A 173 9.82 2.43 -5.60
C MET A 173 11.20 2.26 -4.98
N ARG A 174 12.23 2.07 -5.79
CA ARG A 174 13.63 2.02 -5.29
C ARG A 174 14.06 3.33 -4.61
N ALA A 175 13.57 4.48 -5.11
CA ALA A 175 13.82 5.78 -4.47
C ALA A 175 13.14 5.87 -3.10
N SER A 176 11.89 5.40 -2.99
CA SER A 176 11.18 5.31 -1.72
C SER A 176 11.87 4.36 -0.73
N LEU A 177 12.21 3.14 -1.17
CA LEU A 177 12.93 2.16 -0.35
C LEU A 177 14.22 2.73 0.25
N ALA A 178 14.98 3.44 -0.52
CA ALA A 178 16.23 3.97 0.01
C ALA A 178 16.02 5.10 1.04
N VAL A 179 14.90 5.86 0.98
CA VAL A 179 14.49 6.78 2.05
C VAL A 179 14.07 5.98 3.29
N CYS A 180 13.27 4.93 3.11
CA CYS A 180 12.89 4.00 4.17
C CYS A 180 14.12 3.41 4.87
N GLU A 181 15.08 2.88 4.12
CA GLU A 181 16.33 2.33 4.64
C GLU A 181 17.19 3.37 5.37
N ALA A 182 17.17 4.63 4.93
CA ALA A 182 17.81 5.72 5.67
C ALA A 182 17.12 5.97 7.01
N GLY A 183 15.79 5.89 7.05
CA GLY A 183 15.00 5.95 8.27
C GLY A 183 15.29 4.79 9.22
N CYS A 184 15.39 3.58 8.69
CA CYS A 184 15.80 2.41 9.48
C CYS A 184 17.19 2.58 10.10
N ARG A 185 18.16 3.12 9.36
CA ARG A 185 19.49 3.45 9.91
C ARG A 185 19.39 4.47 11.04
N ALA A 186 18.61 5.54 10.85
CA ALA A 186 18.42 6.55 11.88
C ALA A 186 17.75 6.00 13.14
N MET A 187 16.79 5.08 12.99
CA MET A 187 16.21 4.35 14.12
C MET A 187 17.27 3.47 14.82
N GLN A 188 18.04 2.70 14.05
CA GLN A 188 19.04 1.80 14.63
C GLN A 188 20.14 2.57 15.38
N GLU A 189 20.58 3.71 14.85
CA GLU A 189 21.55 4.59 15.52
C GLU A 189 21.00 5.22 16.81
N ALA A 190 19.70 5.47 16.86
CA ALA A 190 19.05 6.03 18.05
C ALA A 190 18.66 4.96 19.09
N LEU A 191 18.68 3.68 18.70
CA LEU A 191 18.24 2.58 19.55
C LEU A 191 19.19 2.38 20.73
N GLN A 192 18.69 2.63 21.95
CA GLN A 192 19.40 2.39 23.20
C GLN A 192 18.42 2.11 24.34
N PRO A 193 18.82 1.42 25.39
CA PRO A 193 17.99 1.26 26.58
C PRO A 193 17.55 2.62 27.15
N GLY A 194 16.25 2.72 27.46
CA GLY A 194 15.65 3.94 28.01
C GLY A 194 14.96 4.84 26.99
N ILE A 195 15.23 4.70 25.67
CA ILE A 195 14.43 5.37 24.64
C ILE A 195 13.00 4.81 24.66
N THR A 196 11.99 5.62 24.39
CA THR A 196 10.62 5.11 24.24
C THR A 196 10.37 4.59 22.83
N GLU A 197 9.45 3.64 22.69
CA GLU A 197 9.03 3.13 21.36
C GLU A 197 8.60 4.29 20.45
N ASN A 198 7.82 5.26 20.98
CA ASN A 198 7.41 6.45 20.22
C ASN A 198 8.59 7.33 19.78
N ALA A 199 9.59 7.53 20.65
CA ALA A 199 10.75 8.35 20.29
C ALA A 199 11.63 7.66 19.23
N LEU A 200 11.70 6.33 19.26
CA LEU A 200 12.38 5.57 18.23
C LEU A 200 11.62 5.66 16.89
N TRP A 201 10.30 5.45 16.90
CA TRP A 201 9.44 5.56 15.71
C TRP A 201 9.49 6.95 15.07
N ALA A 202 9.59 8.00 15.89
CA ALA A 202 9.72 9.37 15.41
C ALA A 202 10.96 9.59 14.51
N LYS A 203 12.03 8.77 14.64
CA LYS A 203 13.20 8.85 13.78
C LYS A 203 12.91 8.44 12.35
N LEU A 204 12.03 7.46 12.15
CA LEU A 204 11.57 7.07 10.83
C LEU A 204 10.78 8.21 10.17
N HIS A 205 9.83 8.82 10.89
CA HIS A 205 9.06 9.96 10.41
C HIS A 205 9.94 11.17 10.05
N GLU A 206 10.85 11.55 10.96
CA GLU A 206 11.77 12.66 10.75
C GLU A 206 12.56 12.46 9.45
N THR A 207 13.12 11.28 9.25
CA THR A 207 13.94 10.96 8.09
C THR A 207 13.10 10.93 6.81
N ASN A 208 11.92 10.31 6.86
CA ASN A 208 11.03 10.25 5.71
C ASN A 208 10.68 11.65 5.19
N ILE A 209 10.18 12.51 6.07
CA ILE A 209 9.78 13.88 5.71
C ILE A 209 10.98 14.71 5.25
N ALA A 210 12.13 14.61 5.94
CA ALA A 210 13.33 15.36 5.59
C ALA A 210 13.90 15.00 4.20
N LEU A 211 13.66 13.76 3.74
CA LEU A 211 14.12 13.26 2.44
C LEU A 211 13.04 13.27 1.34
N GLY A 212 11.92 13.96 1.57
CA GLY A 212 10.87 14.18 0.58
C GLY A 212 9.80 13.11 0.53
N GLY A 213 9.71 12.25 1.54
CA GLY A 213 8.57 11.34 1.74
C GLY A 213 7.34 12.05 2.31
N GLU A 214 6.24 11.34 2.41
CA GLU A 214 4.93 11.94 2.68
C GLU A 214 4.41 11.60 4.09
N TRP A 215 4.07 10.34 4.37
CA TRP A 215 3.59 9.89 5.70
C TRP A 215 3.98 8.43 5.94
N ILE A 216 3.52 7.86 7.04
CA ILE A 216 3.63 6.43 7.36
C ILE A 216 2.22 5.96 7.72
N GLU A 217 1.76 4.87 7.11
CA GLU A 217 0.37 4.43 7.22
C GLU A 217 0.06 3.79 8.58
N THR A 218 1.05 3.17 9.20
CA THR A 218 0.92 2.48 10.47
C THR A 218 1.83 3.07 11.55
N ARG A 219 1.81 2.46 12.73
CA ARG A 219 2.70 2.77 13.85
C ARG A 219 3.26 1.48 14.44
N LEU A 220 3.48 0.48 13.60
CA LEU A 220 3.85 -0.87 13.98
C LEU A 220 5.32 -0.93 14.44
N LEU A 221 5.53 -0.63 15.71
CA LEU A 221 6.78 -0.85 16.42
C LEU A 221 6.49 -1.28 17.85
N SER A 222 7.12 -2.34 18.30
CA SER A 222 7.00 -2.82 19.67
C SER A 222 8.30 -3.41 20.17
N SER A 223 8.44 -3.53 21.50
CA SER A 223 9.68 -3.97 22.13
C SER A 223 9.43 -4.98 23.24
N GLY A 224 10.38 -5.89 23.45
CA GLY A 224 10.36 -6.92 24.49
C GLY A 224 9.07 -7.73 24.45
N PRO A 225 8.36 -7.90 25.58
CA PRO A 225 7.15 -8.74 25.62
C PRO A 225 5.97 -8.19 24.82
N ARG A 226 6.10 -7.01 24.24
CA ARG A 226 5.07 -6.46 23.35
C ARG A 226 5.21 -6.91 21.89
N THR A 227 6.33 -7.53 21.53
CA THR A 227 6.56 -8.05 20.17
C THR A 227 5.75 -9.34 19.90
N ASN A 228 5.20 -9.99 20.93
CA ASN A 228 4.40 -11.20 20.81
C ASN A 228 3.10 -11.09 21.63
N PRO A 229 1.89 -11.25 21.06
CA PRO A 229 1.66 -11.37 19.61
C PRO A 229 1.90 -10.04 18.85
N TRP A 230 2.05 -10.13 17.54
CA TRP A 230 2.28 -9.00 16.63
C TRP A 230 1.12 -7.98 16.60
N PHE A 231 1.25 -6.91 15.83
CA PHE A 231 0.30 -5.80 15.62
C PHE A 231 0.18 -4.76 16.75
N ARG A 232 1.14 -4.69 17.64
CA ARG A 232 1.14 -3.61 18.62
C ARG A 232 1.81 -2.36 18.09
N GLU A 233 1.07 -1.26 18.13
CA GLU A 233 1.60 0.06 17.84
C GLU A 233 2.58 0.54 18.89
N CYS A 234 3.48 1.44 18.51
CA CYS A 234 4.45 2.08 19.40
C CYS A 234 3.77 2.86 20.54
N SER A 235 4.44 2.89 21.67
CA SER A 235 3.92 3.44 22.93
C SER A 235 4.97 4.25 23.69
N MET A 236 4.61 4.72 24.88
CA MET A 236 5.53 5.38 25.82
C MET A 236 6.39 4.37 26.62
N ARG A 237 6.30 3.06 26.32
CA ARG A 237 7.18 2.08 26.94
C ARG A 237 8.63 2.43 26.66
N LYS A 238 9.44 2.43 27.72
CA LYS A 238 10.90 2.51 27.63
C LYS A 238 11.44 1.14 27.22
N ILE A 239 12.23 1.10 26.16
CA ILE A 239 12.90 -0.10 25.68
C ILE A 239 13.97 -0.49 26.68
N GLU A 240 14.02 -1.76 27.04
CA GLU A 240 14.96 -2.28 28.05
C GLU A 240 16.16 -2.94 27.39
N ALA A 241 17.26 -3.06 28.15
CA ALA A 241 18.42 -3.80 27.70
C ALA A 241 18.06 -5.28 27.47
N GLY A 242 18.45 -5.82 26.30
CA GLY A 242 18.16 -7.19 25.93
C GLY A 242 16.77 -7.43 25.31
N ASP A 243 15.94 -6.41 25.21
CA ASP A 243 14.69 -6.51 24.45
C ASP A 243 14.94 -6.69 22.93
N LEU A 244 14.13 -7.51 22.29
CA LEU A 244 13.92 -7.39 20.85
C LEU A 244 13.06 -6.17 20.55
N VAL A 245 13.36 -5.47 19.47
CA VAL A 245 12.55 -4.40 18.91
C VAL A 245 12.16 -4.80 17.50
N CYS A 246 10.87 -4.96 17.25
CA CYS A 246 10.32 -5.33 15.96
C CYS A 246 9.49 -4.18 15.41
N PHE A 247 9.59 -3.93 14.12
CA PHE A 247 8.82 -2.89 13.42
C PHE A 247 8.50 -3.29 12.00
N ASP A 248 7.51 -2.60 11.46
CA ASP A 248 6.99 -2.69 10.11
C ASP A 248 6.84 -1.28 9.54
N THR A 249 7.25 -1.04 8.31
CA THR A 249 7.46 0.36 7.92
C THR A 249 6.26 1.02 7.27
N ASP A 250 5.50 0.38 6.42
CA ASP A 250 4.36 0.95 5.68
C ASP A 250 4.58 2.43 5.29
N LEU A 251 5.80 2.76 4.85
CA LEU A 251 6.28 4.12 4.71
C LEU A 251 5.97 4.65 3.32
N ILE A 252 5.14 5.69 3.23
CA ILE A 252 4.89 6.41 1.98
C ILE A 252 6.02 7.42 1.76
N GLY A 253 6.93 7.02 0.91
CA GLY A 253 8.14 7.78 0.58
C GLY A 253 7.93 8.77 -0.56
N PRO A 254 9.03 9.24 -1.18
CA PRO A 254 8.97 10.12 -2.33
C PRO A 254 8.11 9.54 -3.46
N TYR A 255 7.40 10.43 -4.15
CA TYR A 255 6.47 10.09 -5.24
C TYR A 255 5.26 9.25 -4.80
N GLY A 256 5.04 9.08 -3.48
CA GLY A 256 3.90 8.38 -2.91
C GLY A 256 3.96 6.86 -3.00
N TYR A 257 5.12 6.28 -3.29
CA TYR A 257 5.28 4.84 -3.24
C TYR A 257 5.48 4.35 -1.81
N CYS A 258 4.76 3.30 -1.47
CA CYS A 258 4.95 2.56 -0.24
C CYS A 258 6.30 1.83 -0.27
N SER A 259 6.96 1.80 0.86
CA SER A 259 8.11 0.96 1.14
C SER A 259 7.83 0.19 2.39
N ASP A 260 7.72 -1.10 2.24
CA ASP A 260 7.30 -1.98 3.31
C ASP A 260 8.34 -3.06 3.56
N ILE A 261 9.05 -2.87 4.67
CA ILE A 261 10.05 -3.81 5.17
C ILE A 261 9.96 -3.92 6.69
N SER A 262 10.04 -5.12 7.19
CA SER A 262 10.11 -5.35 8.63
C SER A 262 11.49 -5.83 9.06
N ARG A 263 11.94 -5.32 10.19
CA ARG A 263 13.17 -5.77 10.86
C ARG A 263 12.95 -5.97 12.35
N SER A 264 13.79 -6.80 12.90
CA SER A 264 13.86 -7.05 14.35
C SER A 264 15.29 -6.91 14.81
N TRP A 265 15.52 -6.09 15.83
CA TRP A 265 16.84 -5.78 16.39
C TRP A 265 16.94 -6.17 17.85
N LEU A 266 18.14 -6.48 18.31
CA LEU A 266 18.43 -6.56 19.74
C LEU A 266 18.88 -5.20 20.26
N THR A 267 18.24 -4.70 21.30
CA THR A 267 18.55 -3.37 21.87
C THR A 267 19.99 -3.27 22.34
N SER A 268 20.47 -4.26 23.08
CA SER A 268 21.85 -4.31 23.59
C SER A 268 22.17 -5.68 24.20
N GLY A 269 23.45 -5.92 24.44
CA GLY A 269 23.92 -7.14 25.10
C GLY A 269 24.08 -8.31 24.14
N LYS A 270 23.89 -9.53 24.64
CA LYS A 270 23.94 -10.76 23.86
C LYS A 270 22.54 -11.34 23.75
N PRO A 271 22.15 -11.83 22.56
CA PRO A 271 20.87 -12.47 22.40
C PRO A 271 20.80 -13.78 23.21
N THR A 272 19.61 -14.09 23.70
CA THR A 272 19.29 -15.39 24.28
C THR A 272 19.20 -16.46 23.19
N ASP A 273 19.29 -17.73 23.56
CA ASP A 273 19.11 -18.85 22.63
C ASP A 273 17.70 -18.83 22.00
N GLU A 274 16.69 -18.41 22.77
CA GLU A 274 15.31 -18.27 22.29
C GLU A 274 15.20 -17.15 21.23
N GLN A 275 15.78 -15.99 21.46
CA GLN A 275 15.78 -14.89 20.49
C GLN A 275 16.49 -15.31 19.19
N ARG A 276 17.61 -16.01 19.28
CA ARG A 276 18.29 -16.57 18.10
C ARG A 276 17.42 -17.58 17.36
N ARG A 277 16.78 -18.49 18.08
CA ARG A 277 15.91 -19.51 17.50
C ARG A 277 14.73 -18.87 16.74
N LEU A 278 14.06 -17.88 17.34
CA LEU A 278 12.98 -17.14 16.72
C LEU A 278 13.46 -16.44 15.43
N TYR A 279 14.58 -15.73 15.53
CA TYR A 279 15.12 -14.98 14.41
C TYR A 279 15.58 -15.88 13.27
N ALA A 280 16.33 -16.94 13.58
CA ALA A 280 16.79 -17.89 12.58
C ALA A 280 15.63 -18.59 11.86
N THR A 281 14.54 -18.89 12.59
CA THR A 281 13.34 -19.49 11.98
C THR A 281 12.64 -18.49 11.04
N ALA A 282 12.42 -17.23 11.48
CA ALA A 282 11.84 -16.19 10.63
C ALA A 282 12.70 -15.92 9.39
N TYR A 283 14.01 -15.86 9.55
CA TYR A 283 14.95 -15.67 8.44
C TYR A 283 14.91 -16.83 7.44
N ALA A 284 14.92 -18.07 7.92
CA ALA A 284 14.83 -19.25 7.05
C ALA A 284 13.49 -19.27 6.29
N GLN A 285 12.41 -18.89 6.94
CA GLN A 285 11.08 -18.83 6.34
C GLN A 285 11.02 -17.78 5.21
N ILE A 286 11.47 -16.56 5.46
CA ILE A 286 11.43 -15.51 4.43
C ILE A 286 12.34 -15.83 3.25
N ARG A 287 13.52 -16.38 3.50
CA ARG A 287 14.46 -16.81 2.46
C ARG A 287 13.83 -17.88 1.56
N HIS A 288 13.28 -18.93 2.18
CA HIS A 288 12.61 -19.99 1.44
C HIS A 288 11.44 -19.45 0.60
N ASN A 289 10.60 -18.62 1.22
CA ASN A 289 9.41 -18.09 0.55
C ASN A 289 9.77 -17.18 -0.63
N MET A 290 10.87 -16.43 -0.57
CA MET A 290 11.38 -15.70 -1.73
C MET A 290 11.93 -16.62 -2.82
N GLU A 291 12.68 -17.67 -2.45
CA GLU A 291 13.32 -18.58 -3.39
C GLU A 291 12.35 -19.41 -4.23
N ILE A 292 11.16 -19.71 -3.71
CA ILE A 292 10.14 -20.47 -4.45
C ILE A 292 9.41 -19.64 -5.51
N LEU A 293 9.39 -18.30 -5.40
CA LEU A 293 8.60 -17.43 -6.28
C LEU A 293 9.13 -17.45 -7.71
N LYS A 294 8.22 -17.69 -8.66
CA LYS A 294 8.52 -17.64 -10.09
C LYS A 294 7.32 -17.10 -10.86
N PRO A 295 7.55 -16.38 -11.97
CA PRO A 295 6.47 -15.98 -12.84
C PRO A 295 5.70 -17.21 -13.35
N GLY A 296 4.39 -17.08 -13.47
CA GLY A 296 3.48 -18.15 -13.91
C GLY A 296 2.99 -19.10 -12.82
N MET A 297 3.53 -19.02 -11.59
CA MET A 297 3.00 -19.83 -10.48
C MET A 297 1.63 -19.29 -10.04
N SER A 298 0.72 -20.21 -9.71
CA SER A 298 -0.52 -19.82 -9.03
C SER A 298 -0.29 -19.48 -7.57
N PHE A 299 -1.15 -18.63 -6.98
CA PHE A 299 -1.08 -18.29 -5.56
C PHE A 299 -1.24 -19.54 -4.68
N ARG A 300 -2.05 -20.49 -5.12
CA ARG A 300 -2.19 -21.80 -4.47
C ARG A 300 -0.87 -22.57 -4.45
N GLU A 301 -0.17 -22.65 -5.58
CA GLU A 301 1.14 -23.32 -5.64
C GLU A 301 2.16 -22.65 -4.72
N VAL A 302 2.13 -21.30 -4.62
CA VAL A 302 2.99 -20.56 -3.70
C VAL A 302 2.66 -20.93 -2.25
N ALA A 303 1.37 -20.93 -1.87
CA ALA A 303 0.93 -21.31 -0.52
C ALA A 303 1.30 -22.76 -0.18
N GLU A 304 1.16 -23.69 -1.13
CA GLU A 304 1.49 -25.11 -0.94
C GLU A 304 2.99 -25.38 -0.79
N LYS A 305 3.82 -24.59 -1.49
CA LYS A 305 5.28 -24.71 -1.45
C LYS A 305 5.93 -23.86 -0.37
N SER A 306 5.17 -23.00 0.31
CA SER A 306 5.69 -22.12 1.35
C SER A 306 6.28 -22.89 2.51
N TRP A 307 7.20 -22.23 3.22
CA TRP A 307 7.79 -22.78 4.45
C TRP A 307 6.68 -23.17 5.45
N PRO A 308 6.62 -24.40 5.91
CA PRO A 308 5.60 -24.83 6.86
C PRO A 308 5.82 -24.12 8.21
N ILE A 309 4.75 -23.49 8.72
CA ILE A 309 4.82 -22.84 10.03
C ILE A 309 4.94 -23.92 11.10
N PRO A 310 5.96 -23.90 11.98
CA PRO A 310 6.07 -24.81 13.10
C PRO A 310 4.85 -24.74 14.03
N ASP A 311 4.40 -25.88 14.57
CA ASP A 311 3.20 -26.00 15.41
C ASP A 311 3.18 -25.00 16.57
N GLU A 312 4.31 -24.75 17.20
CA GLU A 312 4.44 -23.80 18.31
C GLU A 312 4.09 -22.35 17.94
N PHE A 313 4.21 -21.97 16.66
CA PHE A 313 3.93 -20.62 16.16
C PHE A 313 2.54 -20.48 15.52
N LEU A 314 1.82 -21.59 15.28
CA LEU A 314 0.52 -21.57 14.59
C LEU A 314 -0.50 -20.66 15.28
N ALA A 315 -0.52 -20.61 16.61
CA ALA A 315 -1.49 -19.82 17.37
C ALA A 315 -1.32 -18.31 17.20
N HIS A 316 -0.09 -17.84 17.00
CA HIS A 316 0.22 -16.41 16.81
C HIS A 316 0.71 -16.10 15.40
N ARG A 317 0.56 -17.01 14.44
CA ARG A 317 1.02 -16.80 13.08
C ARG A 317 0.46 -15.55 12.44
N TYR A 318 1.24 -14.92 11.63
CA TYR A 318 0.75 -13.93 10.69
C TYR A 318 0.12 -14.66 9.50
N SER A 319 -1.12 -14.30 9.14
CA SER A 319 -1.86 -15.08 8.14
C SER A 319 -1.48 -14.74 6.71
N VAL A 320 -1.03 -13.51 6.47
CA VAL A 320 -0.55 -13.05 5.16
C VAL A 320 0.92 -13.44 5.05
N MET A 321 1.26 -14.14 3.98
CA MET A 321 2.61 -14.54 3.66
C MET A 321 3.26 -13.57 2.68
N ILE A 322 2.44 -13.10 1.74
CA ILE A 322 2.86 -12.21 0.66
C ILE A 322 1.71 -11.28 0.35
N HIS A 323 1.99 -10.00 0.17
CA HIS A 323 1.04 -9.07 -0.43
C HIS A 323 1.72 -8.20 -1.49
N GLY A 324 0.91 -7.58 -2.35
CA GLY A 324 1.38 -6.60 -3.31
C GLY A 324 1.73 -5.29 -2.62
N VAL A 325 2.65 -4.54 -3.20
CA VAL A 325 3.04 -3.21 -2.73
C VAL A 325 3.24 -2.28 -3.92
N GLY A 326 2.84 -1.02 -3.75
CA GLY A 326 2.94 -0.01 -4.80
C GLY A 326 2.72 1.39 -4.24
N LEU A 327 1.59 2.04 -4.51
CA LEU A 327 1.20 3.28 -3.83
C LEU A 327 0.63 3.02 -2.43
N ALA A 328 0.35 1.80 -2.08
CA ALA A 328 -0.09 1.28 -0.79
C ALA A 328 0.17 -0.23 -0.78
N ASP A 329 -0.20 -0.91 0.29
CA ASP A 329 -0.42 -2.35 0.23
C ASP A 329 -1.59 -2.64 -0.71
N GLU A 330 -1.41 -3.62 -1.59
CA GLU A 330 -2.33 -3.87 -2.67
C GLU A 330 -2.40 -5.35 -3.10
N TYR A 331 -3.21 -5.65 -4.09
CA TYR A 331 -3.29 -6.99 -4.67
C TYR A 331 -1.94 -7.47 -5.27
N PRO A 332 -1.59 -8.76 -5.05
CA PRO A 332 -2.36 -9.81 -4.39
C PRO A 332 -2.14 -9.88 -2.87
N SER A 333 -3.00 -10.63 -2.16
CA SER A 333 -2.75 -11.08 -0.80
C SER A 333 -2.74 -12.62 -0.77
N ILE A 334 -1.55 -13.20 -0.60
CA ILE A 334 -1.33 -14.66 -0.58
C ILE A 334 -1.11 -15.10 0.86
N LYS A 335 -1.98 -15.96 1.33
CA LYS A 335 -1.94 -16.45 2.72
C LYS A 335 -1.05 -17.67 2.86
N TYR A 336 -0.54 -17.90 4.07
CA TYR A 336 0.04 -19.19 4.42
C TYR A 336 -0.96 -20.32 4.24
N ARG A 337 -0.47 -21.51 3.92
CA ARG A 337 -1.31 -22.67 3.60
C ARG A 337 -2.50 -22.92 4.55
N PRO A 338 -2.35 -22.89 5.89
CA PRO A 338 -3.48 -23.11 6.79
C PRO A 338 -4.63 -22.10 6.62
N ASP A 339 -4.30 -20.87 6.24
CA ASP A 339 -5.26 -19.77 6.04
C ASP A 339 -5.72 -19.67 4.59
N PHE A 340 -4.91 -20.11 3.62
CA PHE A 340 -5.24 -20.11 2.21
C PHE A 340 -6.43 -21.05 1.91
N ASP A 341 -6.43 -22.24 2.48
CA ASP A 341 -7.53 -23.21 2.28
C ASP A 341 -8.87 -22.69 2.83
N ALA A 342 -8.83 -21.83 3.85
CA ALA A 342 -10.03 -21.28 4.48
C ALA A 342 -10.51 -19.96 3.83
N ARG A 343 -9.60 -19.09 3.40
CA ARG A 343 -9.88 -17.69 3.01
C ARG A 343 -9.03 -17.17 1.86
N GLY A 344 -8.22 -18.02 1.23
CA GLY A 344 -7.39 -17.65 0.08
C GLY A 344 -8.24 -17.51 -1.19
N TYR A 345 -7.69 -16.83 -2.15
CA TYR A 345 -8.17 -16.79 -3.52
C TYR A 345 -7.01 -17.09 -4.47
N ASP A 346 -7.31 -17.55 -5.66
CA ASP A 346 -6.28 -17.91 -6.62
C ASP A 346 -6.03 -16.80 -7.64
N GLY A 347 -4.86 -16.83 -8.24
CA GLY A 347 -4.37 -15.92 -9.26
C GLY A 347 -3.00 -16.38 -9.72
N ILE A 348 -2.34 -15.61 -10.57
CA ILE A 348 -1.05 -15.96 -11.15
C ILE A 348 -0.04 -14.86 -10.85
N LEU A 349 1.19 -15.25 -10.47
CA LEU A 349 2.32 -14.33 -10.38
C LEU A 349 2.75 -13.92 -11.79
N GLU A 350 2.73 -12.62 -12.05
CA GLU A 350 3.11 -12.04 -13.33
C GLU A 350 4.38 -11.19 -13.21
N PRO A 351 5.25 -11.16 -14.24
CA PRO A 351 6.35 -10.21 -14.29
C PRO A 351 5.87 -8.77 -14.12
N GLY A 352 6.62 -7.98 -13.35
CA GLY A 352 6.24 -6.61 -13.00
C GLY A 352 5.44 -6.48 -11.70
N MET A 353 5.00 -7.58 -11.09
CA MET A 353 4.44 -7.54 -9.73
C MET A 353 5.55 -7.23 -8.72
N THR A 354 5.31 -6.27 -7.83
CA THR A 354 6.11 -5.98 -6.65
C THR A 354 5.37 -6.48 -5.43
N LEU A 355 6.08 -7.20 -4.57
CA LEU A 355 5.50 -7.95 -3.47
C LEU A 355 6.33 -7.78 -2.21
N CYS A 356 5.67 -7.77 -1.07
CA CYS A 356 6.26 -7.94 0.24
C CYS A 356 6.17 -9.41 0.65
N VAL A 357 7.28 -9.97 1.09
CA VAL A 357 7.36 -11.36 1.59
C VAL A 357 7.61 -11.34 3.08
N GLU A 358 6.68 -11.89 3.84
CA GLU A 358 6.58 -11.68 5.28
C GLU A 358 6.79 -12.95 6.11
N SER A 359 7.31 -12.76 7.33
CA SER A 359 7.45 -13.79 8.33
C SER A 359 7.23 -13.23 9.73
N PHE A 360 6.47 -13.94 10.54
CA PHE A 360 6.38 -13.71 11.98
C PHE A 360 6.55 -15.03 12.74
N THR A 361 7.42 -15.04 13.74
CA THR A 361 7.64 -16.16 14.67
C THR A 361 7.45 -15.70 16.10
N GLY A 362 6.48 -16.29 16.79
CA GLY A 362 6.17 -16.02 18.20
C GLY A 362 5.29 -17.13 18.76
N ALA A 363 5.75 -17.82 19.80
CA ALA A 363 5.01 -18.90 20.40
C ALA A 363 3.92 -18.40 21.34
N ALA A 364 2.81 -19.14 21.45
CA ALA A 364 1.79 -18.87 22.46
C ALA A 364 2.39 -18.98 23.87
N GLY A 365 2.26 -17.91 24.66
CA GLY A 365 2.88 -17.81 25.98
C GLY A 365 4.39 -17.49 25.96
N GLY A 366 5.01 -17.39 24.77
CA GLY A 366 6.39 -16.90 24.60
C GLY A 366 6.48 -15.41 24.92
N ARG A 367 7.65 -14.98 25.39
CA ARG A 367 7.88 -13.59 25.79
C ARG A 367 7.92 -12.65 24.59
N GLU A 368 8.63 -13.03 23.54
CA GLU A 368 8.95 -12.18 22.39
C GLU A 368 8.63 -12.87 21.08
N GLY A 369 8.57 -12.11 20.00
CA GLY A 369 8.44 -12.58 18.63
C GLY A 369 9.39 -11.82 17.71
N VAL A 370 9.52 -12.30 16.49
CA VAL A 370 10.36 -11.72 15.43
C VAL A 370 9.51 -11.51 14.19
N LYS A 371 9.48 -10.29 13.66
CA LYS A 371 8.87 -9.92 12.37
C LYS A 371 9.97 -9.55 11.38
N LEU A 372 9.96 -10.17 10.23
CA LEU A 372 10.87 -9.89 9.11
C LEU A 372 10.08 -9.78 7.82
N GLU A 373 10.54 -8.93 6.91
CA GLU A 373 9.90 -8.69 5.63
C GLU A 373 10.88 -8.14 4.62
N GLU A 374 10.70 -8.51 3.34
CA GLU A 374 11.48 -8.04 2.20
C GLU A 374 10.57 -7.69 1.03
N GLU A 375 10.87 -6.58 0.38
CA GLU A 375 10.21 -6.15 -0.84
C GLU A 375 10.92 -6.72 -2.06
N VAL A 376 10.17 -7.36 -2.96
CA VAL A 376 10.69 -8.06 -4.14
C VAL A 376 9.93 -7.69 -5.41
N LEU A 377 10.60 -7.82 -6.55
CA LEU A 377 10.02 -7.71 -7.90
C LEU A 377 9.99 -9.07 -8.56
N ILE A 378 8.86 -9.48 -9.08
CA ILE A 378 8.75 -10.64 -9.99
C ILE A 378 9.28 -10.21 -11.37
N THR A 379 10.35 -10.87 -11.80
CA THR A 379 10.98 -10.65 -13.11
C THR A 379 10.50 -11.71 -14.12
N GLU A 380 10.95 -11.61 -15.37
CA GLU A 380 10.66 -12.63 -16.39
C GLU A 380 11.17 -14.04 -16.05
N THR A 381 12.18 -14.14 -15.17
CA THR A 381 12.86 -15.42 -14.89
C THR A 381 12.87 -15.84 -13.42
N GLY A 382 12.41 -14.98 -12.51
CA GLY A 382 12.45 -15.25 -11.07
C GLY A 382 12.14 -14.01 -10.25
N VAL A 383 12.88 -13.79 -9.19
CA VAL A 383 12.69 -12.72 -8.20
C VAL A 383 13.93 -11.85 -8.09
N GLU A 384 13.74 -10.55 -8.03
CA GLU A 384 14.75 -9.57 -7.61
C GLU A 384 14.36 -8.98 -6.26
N VAL A 385 15.26 -9.02 -5.27
CA VAL A 385 15.05 -8.36 -3.98
C VAL A 385 15.34 -6.87 -4.14
N LEU A 386 14.35 -6.03 -3.87
CA LEU A 386 14.45 -4.57 -3.99
C LEU A 386 15.05 -3.92 -2.76
N SER A 387 14.64 -4.37 -1.57
CA SER A 387 15.16 -3.92 -0.27
C SER A 387 16.61 -4.34 -0.07
N LYS A 388 17.41 -3.46 0.54
CA LYS A 388 18.85 -3.68 0.78
C LYS A 388 19.26 -3.49 2.24
N TYR A 389 18.30 -3.15 3.10
CA TYR A 389 18.59 -2.97 4.52
C TYR A 389 18.96 -4.33 5.15
N PRO A 390 20.12 -4.43 5.84
CA PRO A 390 20.62 -5.73 6.30
C PRO A 390 19.76 -6.35 7.41
N PHE A 391 19.79 -7.66 7.50
CA PHE A 391 19.31 -8.41 8.65
C PHE A 391 20.28 -8.29 9.85
N GLU A 392 19.77 -8.52 11.05
CA GLU A 392 20.55 -8.43 12.29
C GLU A 392 21.42 -9.69 12.49
N THR A 393 22.70 -9.57 12.13
CA THR A 393 23.62 -10.71 12.08
C THR A 393 23.93 -11.34 13.45
N GLN A 394 23.83 -10.59 14.55
CA GLN A 394 24.06 -11.15 15.89
C GLN A 394 22.94 -12.09 16.34
N LEU A 395 21.78 -12.05 15.66
CA LEU A 395 20.64 -12.92 15.92
C LEU A 395 20.62 -14.15 15.00
N LEU A 396 21.47 -14.18 13.97
CA LEU A 396 21.72 -15.33 13.11
C LEU A 396 22.87 -16.19 13.70
#